data_e6bed7eff6b3ffdc724197bfdbc789f7
#
_entry.id   e6bed7eff6b3ffdc724197bfdbc789f7
#
_cell.length_a   1.000
_cell.length_b   1.000
_cell.length_c   1.000
_cell.angle_alpha   90.00
_cell.angle_beta   90.00
_cell.angle_gamma   90.00
#
_symmetry.space_group_name_H-M   'P 1'
#
loop_
_entity.id
_entity.type
_entity.pdbx_description
1 polymer ?
#
loop_
_entity_poly.entity_id
_entity_poly.type
_entity_poly.pdbx_seq_one_letter_code
_entity_poly.pdbx_strand_id
1 'polypeptide(L)'
;MNGVETVEHNGTKYAEIIWAGTTVTETRFFSPAGSSFQFGLLAHEAGFVEPPHYHKPITRTIEDLQQMFVVQRGVVAVEFFDEHGKLFREVVLHPGDGIVLIHGTHAVRVIEDMQCISVKQGPFLGAENDKINVEVNTN
;
A
#
# COMPACT_ATOMS: atom_id res chain seq x y z
N MET A 1 -9.05 -11.78 -8.43
CA MET A 1 -8.91 -10.55 -9.23
C MET A 1 -7.47 -10.41 -9.67
N ASN A 2 -7.24 -9.70 -10.74
CA ASN A 2 -5.91 -9.44 -11.28
C ASN A 2 -5.78 -7.98 -11.72
N GLY A 3 -4.55 -7.54 -11.97
CA GLY A 3 -4.23 -6.17 -12.32
C GLY A 3 -3.93 -5.30 -11.11
N VAL A 4 -3.71 -4.02 -11.39
CA VAL A 4 -3.53 -2.97 -10.38
C VAL A 4 -4.76 -2.07 -10.42
N GLU A 5 -5.33 -1.81 -9.26
CA GLU A 5 -6.53 -0.98 -9.13
C GLU A 5 -6.23 0.24 -8.26
N THR A 6 -6.61 1.42 -8.74
CA THR A 6 -6.48 2.67 -8.00
C THR A 6 -7.74 2.97 -7.21
N VAL A 7 -7.60 3.29 -5.95
CA VAL A 7 -8.65 3.90 -5.13
C VAL A 7 -8.49 5.41 -5.21
N GLU A 8 -9.44 6.07 -5.83
CA GLU A 8 -9.42 7.51 -6.08
C GLU A 8 -10.76 8.14 -5.69
N HIS A 9 -10.70 9.35 -5.19
CA HIS A 9 -11.89 10.17 -4.89
C HIS A 9 -11.60 11.64 -5.18
N ASN A 10 -12.45 12.28 -6.00
CA ASN A 10 -12.32 13.68 -6.41
C ASN A 10 -10.92 14.05 -6.93
N GLY A 11 -10.33 13.20 -7.78
CA GLY A 11 -9.01 13.42 -8.36
C GLY A 11 -7.83 13.16 -7.42
N THR A 12 -8.08 12.71 -6.19
CA THR A 12 -7.04 12.37 -5.22
C THR A 12 -6.90 10.85 -5.12
N LYS A 13 -5.68 10.36 -5.30
CA LYS A 13 -5.35 8.94 -5.16
C LYS A 13 -5.15 8.61 -3.68
N TYR A 14 -5.92 7.66 -3.17
CA TYR A 14 -5.85 7.17 -1.80
C TYR A 14 -5.00 5.92 -1.66
N ALA A 15 -5.09 5.00 -2.61
CA ALA A 15 -4.38 3.74 -2.55
C ALA A 15 -4.21 3.12 -3.94
N GLU A 16 -3.29 2.16 -4.03
CA GLU A 16 -3.14 1.23 -5.14
C GLU A 16 -3.25 -0.19 -4.62
N ILE A 17 -4.01 -1.03 -5.29
CA ILE A 17 -4.17 -2.45 -4.96
C ILE A 17 -3.47 -3.26 -6.03
N ILE A 18 -2.62 -4.19 -5.61
CA ILE A 18 -2.03 -5.20 -6.48
C ILE A 18 -2.74 -6.51 -6.16
N TRP A 19 -3.65 -6.93 -7.03
CA TRP A 19 -4.39 -8.16 -6.85
C TRP A 19 -3.49 -9.39 -6.98
N ALA A 20 -3.73 -10.42 -6.18
CA ALA A 20 -2.92 -11.64 -6.11
C ALA A 20 -2.74 -12.34 -7.47
N GLY A 21 -3.75 -12.26 -8.34
CA GLY A 21 -3.68 -12.84 -9.68
C GLY A 21 -2.87 -12.01 -10.70
N THR A 22 -2.29 -10.90 -10.29
CA THR A 22 -1.52 -10.02 -11.19
C THR A 22 -0.22 -10.67 -11.60
N THR A 23 0.03 -10.75 -12.90
CA THR A 23 1.28 -11.27 -13.47
C THR A 23 1.92 -10.23 -14.37
N VAL A 24 3.24 -10.21 -14.38
CA VAL A 24 4.06 -9.39 -15.29
C VAL A 24 5.13 -10.27 -15.92
N THR A 25 5.51 -9.97 -17.13
CA THR A 25 6.57 -10.70 -17.86
C THR A 25 7.95 -10.12 -17.61
N GLU A 26 8.00 -8.89 -17.11
CA GLU A 26 9.23 -8.18 -16.74
C GLU A 26 8.96 -7.34 -15.49
N THR A 27 10.02 -6.95 -14.80
CA THR A 27 9.92 -6.07 -13.64
C THR A 27 9.20 -4.77 -13.99
N ARG A 28 8.19 -4.43 -13.19
CA ARG A 28 7.39 -3.24 -13.40
C ARG A 28 7.08 -2.55 -12.07
N PHE A 29 7.46 -1.27 -11.97
CA PHE A 29 7.04 -0.39 -10.88
C PHE A 29 5.76 0.34 -11.27
N PHE A 30 4.85 0.45 -10.32
CA PHE A 30 3.54 1.11 -10.52
C PHE A 30 3.52 2.53 -9.97
N SER A 31 4.46 2.86 -9.07
CA SER A 31 4.61 4.20 -8.53
C SER A 31 5.36 5.11 -9.50
N PRO A 32 4.98 6.40 -9.61
CA PRO A 32 5.79 7.39 -10.32
C PRO A 32 7.20 7.48 -9.73
N ALA A 33 8.22 7.71 -10.57
CA ALA A 33 9.62 7.78 -10.14
C ALA A 33 9.89 8.86 -9.07
N GLY A 34 9.09 9.93 -9.06
CA GLY A 34 9.19 11.01 -8.07
C GLY A 34 8.46 10.75 -6.76
N SER A 35 7.74 9.63 -6.64
CA SER A 35 7.04 9.29 -5.40
C SER A 35 8.02 8.88 -4.31
N SER A 36 7.71 9.22 -3.07
CA SER A 36 8.52 8.90 -1.89
C SER A 36 8.57 7.41 -1.57
N PHE A 37 7.60 6.64 -2.08
CA PHE A 37 7.50 5.20 -1.90
C PHE A 37 7.41 4.52 -3.26
N GLN A 38 8.34 3.61 -3.54
CA GLN A 38 8.40 2.88 -4.80
C GLN A 38 7.91 1.46 -4.59
N PHE A 39 6.93 1.04 -5.37
CA PHE A 39 6.36 -0.29 -5.30
C PHE A 39 6.09 -0.86 -6.69
N GLY A 40 6.20 -2.16 -6.82
CA GLY A 40 6.02 -2.85 -8.08
C GLY A 40 6.14 -4.36 -7.93
N LEU A 41 6.20 -5.04 -9.05
CA LEU A 41 6.44 -6.47 -9.14
C LEU A 41 7.79 -6.71 -9.82
N LEU A 42 8.64 -7.49 -9.18
CA LEU A 42 9.89 -7.97 -9.77
C LEU A 42 9.61 -9.28 -10.51
N ALA A 43 10.03 -9.36 -11.75
CA ALA A 43 9.93 -10.57 -12.54
C ALA A 43 11.19 -10.76 -13.38
N HIS A 44 11.81 -11.93 -13.22
CA HIS A 44 13.02 -12.33 -13.94
C HIS A 44 12.90 -13.81 -14.31
N GLU A 45 13.50 -14.17 -15.41
CA GLU A 45 13.60 -15.58 -15.80
C GLU A 45 14.60 -16.33 -14.91
N ALA A 46 14.44 -17.65 -14.86
CA ALA A 46 15.39 -18.51 -14.16
C ALA A 46 16.81 -18.34 -14.74
N GLY A 47 17.80 -18.23 -13.84
CA GLY A 47 19.19 -17.99 -14.23
C GLY A 47 19.61 -16.53 -14.25
N PHE A 48 18.66 -15.59 -14.13
CA PHE A 48 19.03 -14.18 -13.95
C PHE A 48 19.81 -14.01 -12.65
N VAL A 49 20.88 -13.23 -12.72
CA VAL A 49 21.70 -12.85 -11.55
C VAL A 49 21.84 -11.34 -11.55
N GLU A 50 21.31 -10.71 -10.55
CA GLU A 50 21.61 -9.30 -10.29
C GLU A 50 23.05 -9.20 -9.74
N PRO A 51 23.93 -8.37 -10.34
CA PRO A 51 25.28 -8.24 -9.84
C PRO A 51 25.34 -7.81 -8.37
N PRO A 52 26.30 -8.32 -7.57
CA PRO A 52 26.46 -7.88 -6.20
C PRO A 52 26.60 -6.36 -6.11
N HIS A 53 25.81 -5.72 -5.26
CA HIS A 53 25.80 -4.28 -5.09
C HIS A 53 25.35 -3.88 -3.66
N TYR A 54 25.51 -2.62 -3.36
CA TYR A 54 24.91 -2.01 -2.18
C TYR A 54 24.30 -0.65 -2.55
N HIS A 55 23.35 -0.21 -1.77
CA HIS A 55 22.67 1.05 -1.99
C HIS A 55 23.47 2.20 -1.36
N LYS A 56 23.72 3.26 -2.14
CA LYS A 56 24.44 4.45 -1.66
C LYS A 56 23.62 5.14 -0.55
N PRO A 57 24.26 5.55 0.55
CA PRO A 57 23.59 6.38 1.55
C PRO A 57 23.28 7.75 0.93
N ILE A 58 22.00 8.08 0.89
CA ILE A 58 21.49 9.35 0.37
C ILE A 58 20.42 9.84 1.33
N THR A 59 20.48 11.11 1.71
CA THR A 59 19.40 11.73 2.48
C THR A 59 18.17 11.91 1.59
N ARG A 60 17.03 11.43 2.07
CA ARG A 60 15.72 11.65 1.46
C ARG A 60 14.83 12.32 2.48
N THR A 61 14.15 13.39 2.08
CA THR A 61 13.13 14.04 2.90
C THR A 61 11.77 13.48 2.52
N ILE A 62 11.03 12.98 3.50
CA ILE A 62 9.71 12.38 3.33
C ILE A 62 8.74 13.13 4.23
N GLU A 63 7.68 13.69 3.67
CA GLU A 63 6.64 14.41 4.38
C GLU A 63 5.31 13.63 4.40
N ASP A 64 5.16 12.67 3.49
CA ASP A 64 4.01 11.79 3.35
C ASP A 64 4.36 10.38 3.78
N LEU A 65 3.80 9.92 4.88
CA LEU A 65 3.97 8.53 5.30
C LEU A 65 3.08 7.62 4.46
N GLN A 66 3.70 6.73 3.70
CA GLN A 66 3.02 5.68 2.94
C GLN A 66 3.33 4.31 3.55
N GLN A 67 2.40 3.40 3.40
CA GLN A 67 2.49 2.05 3.93
C GLN A 67 1.99 1.05 2.90
N MET A 68 2.67 -0.06 2.79
CA MET A 68 2.20 -1.21 2.03
C MET A 68 1.98 -2.40 2.96
N PHE A 69 0.92 -3.17 2.73
CA PHE A 69 0.84 -4.50 3.31
C PHE A 69 0.34 -5.52 2.29
N VAL A 70 0.80 -6.75 2.48
CA VAL A 70 0.41 -7.92 1.68
C VAL A 70 -0.22 -8.93 2.62
N VAL A 71 -1.42 -9.36 2.29
CA VAL A 71 -2.13 -10.36 3.10
C VAL A 71 -1.48 -11.73 2.89
N GLN A 72 -1.03 -12.36 3.98
CA GLN A 72 -0.51 -13.73 3.96
C GLN A 72 -1.58 -14.72 4.36
N ARG A 73 -2.45 -14.35 5.30
CA ARG A 73 -3.51 -15.19 5.85
C ARG A 73 -4.67 -14.32 6.30
N GLY A 74 -5.88 -14.88 6.24
CA GLY A 74 -7.10 -14.23 6.70
C GLY A 74 -7.69 -13.27 5.66
N VAL A 75 -8.67 -12.48 6.09
CA VAL A 75 -9.39 -11.54 5.23
C VAL A 75 -9.51 -10.20 5.96
N VAL A 76 -9.20 -9.13 5.25
CA VAL A 76 -9.31 -7.77 5.78
C VAL A 76 -10.11 -6.87 4.83
N ALA A 77 -10.89 -5.98 5.40
CA ALA A 77 -11.48 -4.85 4.68
C ALA A 77 -10.68 -3.59 4.96
N VAL A 78 -10.39 -2.83 3.92
CA VAL A 78 -9.82 -1.48 4.02
C VAL A 78 -10.89 -0.50 3.60
N GLU A 79 -11.20 0.42 4.49
CA GLU A 79 -12.23 1.43 4.33
C GLU A 79 -11.59 2.79 4.10
N PHE A 80 -12.11 3.55 3.15
CA PHE A 80 -11.58 4.87 2.77
C PHE A 80 -12.65 5.94 2.99
N PHE A 81 -12.23 7.04 3.59
CA PHE A 81 -13.10 8.15 3.97
C PHE A 81 -12.63 9.45 3.31
N ASP A 82 -13.59 10.26 2.89
CA ASP A 82 -13.32 11.58 2.32
C ASP A 82 -12.90 12.60 3.40
N GLU A 83 -12.65 13.84 2.99
CA GLU A 83 -12.27 14.93 3.88
C GLU A 83 -13.34 15.32 4.92
N HIS A 84 -14.58 14.85 4.73
CA HIS A 84 -15.68 15.04 5.68
C HIS A 84 -15.92 13.82 6.57
N GLY A 85 -15.06 12.82 6.50
CA GLY A 85 -15.18 11.57 7.27
C GLY A 85 -16.26 10.63 6.75
N LYS A 86 -16.74 10.81 5.51
CA LYS A 86 -17.74 9.94 4.90
C LYS A 86 -17.06 8.78 4.19
N LEU A 87 -17.52 7.56 4.46
CA LEU A 87 -17.08 6.37 3.75
C LEU A 87 -17.47 6.45 2.27
N PHE A 88 -16.49 6.33 1.37
CA PHE A 88 -16.75 6.29 -0.07
C PHE A 88 -16.33 4.99 -0.75
N ARG A 89 -15.45 4.22 -0.12
CA ARG A 89 -14.96 2.96 -0.71
C ARG A 89 -14.59 1.97 0.40
N GLU A 90 -14.93 0.72 0.19
CA GLU A 90 -14.42 -0.44 0.93
C GLU A 90 -13.78 -1.41 -0.06
N VAL A 91 -12.65 -1.99 0.31
CA VAL A 91 -11.95 -3.02 -0.45
C VAL A 91 -11.70 -4.21 0.46
N VAL A 92 -12.07 -5.40 0.01
CA VAL A 92 -11.81 -6.65 0.74
C VAL A 92 -10.60 -7.35 0.11
N LEU A 93 -9.60 -7.65 0.95
CA LEU A 93 -8.35 -8.25 0.54
C LEU A 93 -8.24 -9.66 1.11
N HIS A 94 -7.74 -10.56 0.27
CA HIS A 94 -7.51 -11.98 0.55
C HIS A 94 -6.00 -12.30 0.47
N PRO A 95 -5.56 -13.51 0.87
CA PRO A 95 -4.16 -13.89 0.80
C PRO A 95 -3.55 -13.68 -0.60
N GLY A 96 -2.40 -13.01 -0.65
CA GLY A 96 -1.69 -12.63 -1.85
C GLY A 96 -2.02 -11.23 -2.38
N ASP A 97 -3.13 -10.63 -1.96
CA ASP A 97 -3.44 -9.25 -2.32
C ASP A 97 -2.54 -8.27 -1.55
N GLY A 98 -2.06 -7.26 -2.24
CA GLY A 98 -1.28 -6.17 -1.67
C GLY A 98 -1.97 -4.83 -1.84
N ILE A 99 -1.77 -3.94 -0.88
CA ILE A 99 -2.29 -2.58 -0.94
C ILE A 99 -1.22 -1.59 -0.50
N VAL A 100 -1.09 -0.50 -1.24
CA VAL A 100 -0.28 0.66 -0.86
C VAL A 100 -1.20 1.78 -0.46
N LEU A 101 -1.12 2.20 0.79
CA LEU A 101 -1.85 3.34 1.34
C LEU A 101 -1.04 4.60 1.08
N ILE A 102 -1.56 5.51 0.27
CA ILE A 102 -0.84 6.66 -0.28
C ILE A 102 -1.23 7.95 0.42
N HIS A 103 -2.53 8.17 0.61
CA HIS A 103 -3.04 9.43 1.13
C HIS A 103 -4.42 9.22 1.78
N GLY A 104 -4.78 10.14 2.68
CA GLY A 104 -6.13 10.27 3.20
C GLY A 104 -6.47 9.32 4.34
N THR A 105 -7.69 9.46 4.81
CA THR A 105 -8.22 8.69 5.95
C THR A 105 -8.61 7.29 5.51
N HIS A 106 -8.09 6.30 6.21
CA HIS A 106 -8.43 4.90 6.01
C HIS A 106 -8.57 4.17 7.36
N ALA A 107 -9.28 3.06 7.34
CA ALA A 107 -9.35 2.12 8.45
C ALA A 107 -9.15 0.70 7.95
N VAL A 108 -8.67 -0.17 8.81
CA VAL A 108 -8.52 -1.60 8.53
C VAL A 108 -9.39 -2.38 9.50
N ARG A 109 -10.29 -3.18 8.95
CA ARG A 109 -11.19 -4.05 9.71
C ARG A 109 -10.87 -5.50 9.40
N VAL A 110 -10.55 -6.27 10.41
CA VAL A 110 -10.24 -7.70 10.27
C VAL A 110 -11.56 -8.48 10.18
N ILE A 111 -11.76 -9.21 9.10
CA ILE A 111 -12.93 -10.06 8.87
C ILE A 111 -12.63 -11.49 9.33
N GLU A 112 -11.46 -12.02 8.97
CA GLU A 112 -10.95 -13.31 9.44
C GLU A 112 -9.54 -13.10 10.01
N ASP A 113 -9.17 -13.86 11.04
CA ASP A 113 -7.86 -13.75 11.70
C ASP A 113 -6.74 -13.61 10.68
N MET A 114 -6.05 -12.48 10.72
CA MET A 114 -5.14 -12.08 9.65
C MET A 114 -3.68 -12.05 10.07
N GLN A 115 -2.83 -12.26 9.07
CA GLN A 115 -1.42 -11.96 9.11
C GLN A 115 -1.03 -11.30 7.79
N CYS A 116 -0.35 -10.15 7.90
CA CYS A 116 0.12 -9.39 6.75
C CYS A 116 1.61 -9.07 6.88
N ILE A 117 2.31 -9.05 5.73
CA ILE A 117 3.60 -8.37 5.65
C ILE A 117 3.32 -6.88 5.57
N SER A 118 3.88 -6.09 6.48
CA SER A 118 3.74 -4.64 6.48
C SER A 118 5.09 -3.98 6.21
N VAL A 119 5.11 -3.05 5.28
CA VAL A 119 6.26 -2.22 4.93
C VAL A 119 5.83 -0.77 4.98
N LYS A 120 6.55 0.05 5.70
CA LYS A 120 6.32 1.50 5.70
C LYS A 120 7.63 2.26 5.82
N GLN A 121 7.59 3.51 5.44
CA GLN A 121 8.74 4.41 5.56
C GLN A 121 9.11 4.60 7.04
N GLY A 122 10.40 4.56 7.33
CA GLY A 122 10.97 4.82 8.65
C GLY A 122 11.69 6.16 8.69
N PRO A 123 12.23 6.53 9.86
CA PRO A 123 12.19 5.80 11.12
C PRO A 123 10.82 5.82 11.80
N PHE A 124 10.59 4.90 12.75
CA PHE A 124 9.38 4.90 13.57
C PHE A 124 9.52 5.92 14.72
N LEU A 125 8.64 6.91 14.74
CA LEU A 125 8.67 8.02 15.69
C LEU A 125 7.60 7.92 16.79
N GLY A 126 6.90 6.78 16.86
CA GLY A 126 5.76 6.57 17.75
C GLY A 126 4.43 6.84 17.06
N ALA A 127 3.38 6.12 17.46
CA ALA A 127 2.06 6.25 16.85
C ALA A 127 1.48 7.66 17.00
N GLU A 128 1.78 8.33 18.10
CA GLU A 128 1.34 9.70 18.40
C GLU A 128 1.95 10.75 17.44
N ASN A 129 3.08 10.44 16.82
CA ASN A 129 3.73 11.30 15.84
C ASN A 129 3.39 10.93 14.39
N ASP A 130 2.96 9.68 14.17
CA ASP A 130 2.70 9.16 12.82
C ASP A 130 1.22 9.18 12.44
N LYS A 131 0.31 9.21 13.41
CA LYS A 131 -1.13 9.04 13.16
C LYS A 131 -1.94 10.15 13.79
N ILE A 132 -3.02 10.51 13.11
CA ILE A 132 -4.09 11.34 13.63
C ILE A 132 -5.37 10.51 13.56
N ASN A 133 -6.00 10.26 14.72
CA ASN A 133 -7.30 9.60 14.76
C ASN A 133 -8.39 10.57 14.29
N VAL A 134 -9.26 10.09 13.43
CA VAL A 134 -10.32 10.87 12.80
C VAL A 134 -11.67 10.29 13.19
N GLU A 135 -12.62 11.15 13.55
CA GLU A 135 -14.02 10.74 13.68
C GLU A 135 -14.60 10.57 12.28
N VAL A 136 -15.21 9.42 12.03
CA VAL A 136 -15.76 9.07 10.73
C VAL A 136 -17.25 8.77 10.81
N ASN A 137 -17.93 8.97 9.69
CA ASN A 137 -19.33 8.64 9.52
C ASN A 137 -19.43 7.46 8.53
N THR A 138 -19.91 6.32 9.03
CA THR A 138 -20.08 5.09 8.26
C THR A 138 -21.52 4.85 7.78
N ASN A 139 -22.45 5.75 8.04
CA ASN A 139 -23.85 5.66 7.64
C ASN A 139 -24.08 6.17 6.21
#